data_c4d40eb87ce3532e1fc4270a4cc99fc3
#
_entry.id   c4d40eb87ce3532e1fc4270a4cc99fc3
#
_cell.length_a   1.000
_cell.length_b   1.000
_cell.length_c   1.000
_cell.angle_alpha   90.00
_cell.angle_beta   90.00
_cell.angle_gamma   90.00
#
_symmetry.space_group_name_H-M   'P 1'
#
loop_
_entity.id
_entity.type
_entity.pdbx_description
1 polymer ?
#
loop_
_entity_poly.entity_id
_entity_poly.type
_entity_poly.pdbx_seq_one_letter_code
_entity_poly.pdbx_strand_id
1 'polypeptide(L)'
;EEVGMQPIDVDKQYHFFNPRAGVSYTLAERNNFYFSFAVAQKEPTRDDFTNRYMFAEASTYPSSEKLYDWELGYQYTAPRLSLGVNFYYMKYKDQLVPTGRINDGYDALNDNVPDSYRRGVELSAAWRATGWFTVGANATFSQNRIENYTHRVVDYGLTGDVAGYYGYHTVEMGTTRLSYSPKTIAALFLDFHHKGFEAVFHTQYVSKQYFTNYENPNMMLDAYCVTNLNLAYTFRTRTARSVRLGLMVNNLFNTEYESNGYGWSEAYEGTQTDHAFYFPQAPLNVLANVTVKF
;
A
#
# COMPACT_ATOMS: atom_id res chain seq x y z
N GLU A 1 11.15 40.23 3.09
CA GLU A 1 10.58 38.86 3.20
C GLU A 1 10.60 38.27 1.81
N GLU A 2 11.37 37.21 1.59
CA GLU A 2 11.31 36.44 0.34
C GLU A 2 9.93 35.78 0.23
N VAL A 3 9.20 36.12 -0.80
CA VAL A 3 7.90 35.54 -1.11
C VAL A 3 8.11 34.03 -1.29
N GLY A 4 7.54 33.23 -0.41
CA GLY A 4 7.58 31.76 -0.51
C GLY A 4 8.32 31.01 0.60
N MET A 5 9.00 31.68 1.54
CA MET A 5 9.60 31.04 2.71
C MET A 5 8.77 31.31 3.96
N GLN A 6 8.26 30.26 4.59
CA GLN A 6 7.75 30.38 5.96
C GLN A 6 8.79 29.86 6.95
N PRO A 7 9.04 30.60 8.06
CA PRO A 7 9.89 30.09 9.13
C PRO A 7 9.19 28.89 9.77
N ILE A 8 9.83 27.74 9.73
CA ILE A 8 9.37 26.53 10.42
C ILE A 8 10.15 26.47 11.74
N ASP A 9 9.47 26.84 12.82
CA ASP A 9 9.97 26.70 14.19
C ASP A 9 9.07 25.70 14.91
N VAL A 10 9.48 24.42 14.89
CA VAL A 10 8.73 23.31 15.48
C VAL A 10 9.58 22.63 16.53
N ASP A 11 9.26 22.88 17.80
CA ASP A 11 9.77 22.13 18.96
C ASP A 11 8.59 21.36 19.57
N LYS A 12 8.48 20.07 19.28
CA LYS A 12 7.42 19.19 19.80
C LYS A 12 8.01 17.94 20.43
N GLN A 13 7.49 17.59 21.59
CA GLN A 13 7.80 16.35 22.29
C GLN A 13 6.57 15.43 22.27
N TYR A 14 6.81 14.16 22.00
CA TYR A 14 5.76 13.14 21.95
C TYR A 14 6.03 12.09 23.02
N HIS A 15 4.99 11.71 23.76
CA HIS A 15 5.03 10.66 24.77
C HIS A 15 3.96 9.62 24.40
N PHE A 16 4.40 8.42 24.03
CA PHE A 16 3.52 7.38 23.58
C PHE A 16 3.46 6.22 24.56
N PHE A 17 2.25 5.73 24.81
CA PHE A 17 2.02 4.46 25.50
C PHE A 17 1.37 3.50 24.52
N ASN A 18 2.12 2.46 24.11
CA ASN A 18 1.76 1.49 23.07
C ASN A 18 1.60 0.07 23.67
N PRO A 19 0.52 -0.18 24.45
CA PRO A 19 0.28 -1.50 25.04
C PRO A 19 -0.09 -2.51 23.95
N ARG A 20 0.31 -3.76 24.20
CA ARG A 20 -0.09 -4.91 23.39
C ARG A 20 -0.35 -6.11 24.29
N ALA A 21 -1.34 -6.91 23.91
CA ALA A 21 -1.65 -8.17 24.55
C ALA A 21 -2.11 -9.19 23.52
N GLY A 22 -1.85 -10.46 23.78
CA GLY A 22 -2.27 -11.52 22.87
C GLY A 22 -2.33 -12.85 23.58
N VAL A 23 -3.12 -13.75 23.04
CA VAL A 23 -3.24 -15.13 23.46
C VAL A 23 -3.16 -16.03 22.26
N SER A 24 -2.45 -17.14 22.39
CA SER A 24 -2.36 -18.18 21.37
C SER A 24 -2.66 -19.53 22.02
N TYR A 25 -3.45 -20.34 21.33
CA TYR A 25 -3.83 -21.68 21.78
C TYR A 25 -3.58 -22.70 20.67
N THR A 26 -2.72 -23.67 20.96
CA THR A 26 -2.41 -24.75 20.01
C THR A 26 -3.16 -26.02 20.39
N LEU A 27 -4.00 -26.48 19.46
CA LEU A 27 -4.77 -27.72 19.61
C LEU A 27 -4.21 -28.81 18.70
N ALA A 28 -3.90 -29.99 19.30
CA ALA A 28 -3.41 -31.16 18.59
C ALA A 28 -2.19 -30.86 17.69
N GLU A 29 -1.24 -30.03 18.15
CA GLU A 29 0.04 -29.65 17.53
C GLU A 29 -0.05 -29.01 16.12
N ARG A 30 -1.22 -29.02 15.51
CA ARG A 30 -1.41 -28.57 14.11
C ARG A 30 -2.30 -27.37 13.96
N ASN A 31 -3.14 -27.11 14.96
CA ASN A 31 -4.15 -26.05 14.91
C ASN A 31 -3.75 -24.97 15.90
N ASN A 32 -3.46 -23.78 15.41
CA ASN A 32 -3.16 -22.65 16.25
C ASN A 32 -4.24 -21.57 16.07
N PHE A 33 -4.82 -21.17 17.17
CA PHE A 33 -5.75 -20.03 17.26
C PHE A 33 -5.05 -18.90 17.97
N TYR A 34 -5.21 -17.69 17.51
CA TYR A 34 -4.67 -16.53 18.20
C TYR A 34 -5.62 -15.36 18.17
N PHE A 35 -5.51 -14.56 19.21
CA PHE A 35 -6.12 -13.24 19.27
C PHE A 35 -5.07 -12.26 19.77
N SER A 36 -5.00 -11.09 19.16
CA SER A 36 -4.14 -10.00 19.58
C SER A 36 -4.86 -8.66 19.60
N PHE A 37 -4.41 -7.81 20.51
CA PHE A 37 -4.77 -6.41 20.57
C PHE A 37 -3.51 -5.57 20.74
N ALA A 38 -3.38 -4.50 19.97
CA ALA A 38 -2.29 -3.56 20.07
C ALA A 38 -2.78 -2.11 19.95
N VAL A 39 -2.09 -1.23 20.66
CA VAL A 39 -2.16 0.21 20.42
C VAL A 39 -0.82 0.65 19.87
N ALA A 40 -0.83 1.37 18.76
CA ALA A 40 0.35 2.00 18.19
C ALA A 40 0.09 3.49 17.98
N GLN A 41 1.11 4.28 18.21
CA GLN A 41 1.08 5.73 17.97
C GLN A 41 2.31 6.10 17.16
N LYS A 42 2.18 7.07 16.28
CA LYS A 42 3.23 7.54 15.40
C LYS A 42 3.20 9.07 15.35
N GLU A 43 4.36 9.67 15.51
CA GLU A 43 4.55 11.10 15.29
C GLU A 43 4.52 11.43 13.79
N PRO A 44 4.12 12.64 13.40
CA PRO A 44 4.31 13.13 12.05
C PRO A 44 5.80 13.18 11.70
N THR A 45 6.10 12.95 10.44
CA THR A 45 7.46 13.10 9.92
C THR A 45 7.82 14.56 9.75
N ARG A 46 9.11 14.87 9.56
CA ARG A 46 9.54 16.21 9.22
C ARG A 46 8.80 16.74 7.99
N ASP A 47 8.64 15.91 6.97
CA ASP A 47 8.01 16.29 5.72
C ASP A 47 6.52 16.62 5.89
N ASP A 48 5.83 15.98 6.84
CA ASP A 48 4.45 16.32 7.18
C ASP A 48 4.32 17.74 7.77
N PHE A 49 5.39 18.27 8.38
CA PHE A 49 5.43 19.66 8.85
C PHE A 49 5.84 20.65 7.74
N THR A 50 6.78 20.28 6.88
CA THR A 50 7.34 21.17 5.87
C THR A 50 6.51 21.27 4.60
N ASN A 51 5.85 20.19 4.19
CA ASN A 51 5.14 20.12 2.92
C ASN A 51 3.70 20.66 2.97
N ARG A 52 3.23 21.15 4.11
CA ARG A 52 1.86 21.70 4.29
C ARG A 52 1.66 23.10 3.76
N TYR A 53 2.72 23.76 3.36
CA TYR A 53 2.77 25.19 3.10
C TYR A 53 1.66 25.75 2.20
N MET A 54 1.19 25.02 1.19
CA MET A 54 0.23 25.57 0.23
C MET A 54 -1.26 25.38 0.59
N PHE A 55 -1.60 24.55 1.60
CA PHE A 55 -3.00 24.12 1.80
C PHE A 55 -3.45 24.07 3.26
N ALA A 56 -2.56 24.28 4.21
CA ALA A 56 -2.93 24.34 5.60
C ALA A 56 -3.11 25.82 6.00
N GLU A 57 -4.15 26.09 6.78
CA GLU A 57 -4.10 27.26 7.65
C GLU A 57 -2.78 27.19 8.42
N ALA A 58 -1.99 28.26 8.34
CA ALA A 58 -0.62 28.33 8.92
C ALA A 58 -0.57 28.00 10.43
N SER A 59 -1.71 27.84 11.08
CA SER A 59 -1.86 27.57 12.52
C SER A 59 -2.02 26.11 12.89
N THR A 60 -2.27 25.17 11.95
CA THR A 60 -2.53 23.76 12.31
C THR A 60 -1.39 22.85 11.89
N TYR A 61 -0.54 22.49 12.85
CA TYR A 61 0.46 21.43 12.66
C TYR A 61 -0.20 20.05 12.63
N PRO A 62 0.42 19.07 11.92
CA PRO A 62 -0.08 17.73 11.90
C PRO A 62 -0.10 17.11 13.31
N SER A 63 -1.12 16.33 13.58
CA SER A 63 -1.29 15.57 14.82
C SER A 63 -0.63 14.19 14.71
N SER A 64 -0.22 13.61 15.84
CA SER A 64 0.20 12.22 15.88
C SER A 64 -0.98 11.28 15.63
N GLU A 65 -0.77 10.27 14.80
CA GLU A 65 -1.79 9.24 14.58
C GLU A 65 -1.81 8.19 15.69
N LYS A 66 -2.98 7.61 15.93
CA LYS A 66 -3.16 6.53 16.88
C LYS A 66 -3.95 5.38 16.24
N LEU A 67 -3.41 4.18 16.35
CA LEU A 67 -4.00 2.93 15.88
C LEU A 67 -4.44 2.08 17.06
N TYR A 68 -5.64 1.52 16.95
CA TYR A 68 -6.10 0.38 17.72
C TYR A 68 -6.28 -0.78 16.76
N ASP A 69 -5.61 -1.88 17.04
CA ASP A 69 -5.54 -3.04 16.16
C ASP A 69 -5.99 -4.30 16.89
N TRP A 70 -6.97 -4.99 16.31
CA TRP A 70 -7.49 -6.28 16.77
C TRP A 70 -7.32 -7.31 15.67
N GLU A 71 -6.73 -8.44 16.03
CA GLU A 71 -6.56 -9.57 15.12
C GLU A 71 -7.10 -10.85 15.74
N LEU A 72 -7.76 -11.67 14.92
CA LEU A 72 -8.21 -13.02 15.26
C LEU A 72 -7.82 -13.95 14.12
N GLY A 73 -7.00 -14.94 14.42
CA GLY A 73 -6.50 -15.82 13.40
C GLY A 73 -6.55 -17.29 13.76
N TYR A 74 -6.53 -18.08 12.71
CA TYR A 74 -6.39 -19.53 12.77
C TYR A 74 -5.35 -19.99 11.75
N GLN A 75 -4.47 -20.88 12.18
CA GLN A 75 -3.46 -21.50 11.34
C GLN A 75 -3.47 -23.02 11.53
N TYR A 76 -3.57 -23.73 10.41
CA TYR A 76 -3.37 -25.18 10.33
C TYR A 76 -2.03 -25.48 9.68
N THR A 77 -1.20 -26.31 10.33
CA THR A 77 0.11 -26.70 9.80
C THR A 77 0.29 -28.22 9.85
N ALA A 78 0.46 -28.81 8.68
CA ALA A 78 0.79 -30.23 8.50
C ALA A 78 2.07 -30.36 7.64
N PRO A 79 2.73 -31.51 7.55
CA PRO A 79 3.99 -31.66 6.81
C PRO A 79 3.97 -31.21 5.35
N ARG A 80 2.80 -31.23 4.70
CA ARG A 80 2.62 -30.86 3.29
C ARG A 80 1.59 -29.77 3.05
N LEU A 81 0.88 -29.31 4.09
CA LEU A 81 -0.21 -28.35 3.96
C LEU A 81 -0.14 -27.33 5.08
N SER A 82 -0.15 -26.06 4.73
CA SER A 82 -0.33 -24.94 5.66
C SER A 82 -1.51 -24.11 5.16
N LEU A 83 -2.43 -23.80 6.06
CA LEU A 83 -3.59 -22.94 5.80
C LEU A 83 -3.66 -21.89 6.89
N GLY A 84 -3.98 -20.66 6.53
CA GLY A 84 -4.16 -19.57 7.47
C GLY A 84 -5.36 -18.70 7.11
N VAL A 85 -6.05 -18.24 8.13
CA VAL A 85 -7.04 -17.17 8.03
C VAL A 85 -6.81 -16.19 9.16
N ASN A 86 -6.81 -14.91 8.85
CA ASN A 86 -6.72 -13.82 9.81
C ASN A 86 -7.84 -12.82 9.54
N PHE A 87 -8.58 -12.45 10.57
CA PHE A 87 -9.52 -11.35 10.59
C PHE A 87 -8.88 -10.19 11.33
N TYR A 88 -8.90 -9.02 10.75
CA TYR A 88 -8.35 -7.83 11.38
C TYR A 88 -9.32 -6.66 11.36
N TYR A 89 -9.25 -5.83 12.40
CA TYR A 89 -9.92 -4.55 12.50
C TYR A 89 -8.97 -3.52 13.10
N MET A 90 -8.64 -2.52 12.30
CA MET A 90 -7.75 -1.42 12.64
C MET A 90 -8.56 -0.12 12.67
N LYS A 91 -8.70 0.49 13.83
CA LYS A 91 -9.32 1.81 13.98
C LYS A 91 -8.24 2.86 14.21
N TYR A 92 -8.29 3.90 13.41
CA TYR A 92 -7.33 5.02 13.51
C TYR A 92 -8.02 6.26 14.03
N LYS A 93 -7.26 7.06 14.76
CA LYS A 93 -7.53 8.44 15.12
C LYS A 93 -6.43 9.31 14.57
N ASP A 94 -6.79 10.44 13.96
CA ASP A 94 -5.88 11.42 13.39
C ASP A 94 -4.87 10.77 12.42
N GLN A 95 -5.32 9.79 11.63
CA GLN A 95 -4.45 9.11 10.67
C GLN A 95 -3.89 10.11 9.65
N LEU A 96 -2.57 10.10 9.44
CA LEU A 96 -1.94 10.82 8.34
C LEU A 96 -2.10 10.01 7.04
N VAL A 97 -2.80 10.58 6.09
CA VAL A 97 -3.10 9.92 4.81
C VAL A 97 -2.67 10.79 3.64
N PRO A 98 -2.21 10.19 2.53
CA PRO A 98 -1.92 10.94 1.30
C PRO A 98 -3.18 11.64 0.81
N THR A 99 -3.06 12.92 0.48
CA THR A 99 -4.16 13.73 -0.09
C THR A 99 -4.41 13.42 -1.56
N GLY A 100 -3.49 12.71 -2.21
CA GLY A 100 -3.42 12.54 -3.67
C GLY A 100 -2.63 13.65 -4.36
N ARG A 101 -2.25 14.69 -3.65
CA ARG A 101 -1.46 15.82 -4.15
C ARG A 101 0.02 15.64 -3.91
N ILE A 102 0.81 16.38 -4.67
CA ILE A 102 2.26 16.49 -4.52
C ILE A 102 2.65 17.96 -4.39
N ASN A 103 3.80 18.23 -3.78
CA ASN A 103 4.43 19.55 -3.80
C ASN A 103 5.26 19.75 -5.08
N ASP A 104 5.91 20.90 -5.21
CA ASP A 104 6.78 21.23 -6.34
C ASP A 104 8.03 20.32 -6.44
N GLY A 105 8.38 19.64 -5.36
CA GLY A 105 9.45 18.63 -5.30
C GLY A 105 8.99 17.20 -5.65
N TYR A 106 7.73 17.03 -6.05
CA TYR A 106 7.08 15.72 -6.29
C TYR A 106 6.89 14.85 -5.04
N ASP A 107 7.00 15.42 -3.83
CA ASP A 107 6.71 14.69 -2.60
C ASP A 107 5.19 14.63 -2.33
N ALA A 108 4.71 13.49 -1.87
CA ALA A 108 3.30 13.33 -1.51
C ALA A 108 2.92 14.22 -0.31
N LEU A 109 1.81 14.92 -0.43
CA LEU A 109 1.23 15.71 0.66
C LEU A 109 0.29 14.84 1.49
N ASN A 110 0.51 14.82 2.79
CA ASN A 110 -0.34 14.12 3.75
C ASN A 110 -1.19 15.11 4.55
N ASP A 111 -2.36 14.65 4.99
CA ASP A 111 -3.19 15.37 5.95
C ASP A 111 -3.78 14.41 6.98
N ASN A 112 -4.11 14.92 8.17
CA ASN A 112 -4.79 14.13 9.19
C ASN A 112 -6.27 13.98 8.85
N VAL A 113 -6.78 12.75 8.98
CA VAL A 113 -8.21 12.46 8.98
C VAL A 113 -8.64 12.04 10.37
N PRO A 114 -9.74 12.60 10.91
CA PRO A 114 -10.10 12.39 12.33
C PRO A 114 -10.33 10.93 12.67
N ASP A 115 -11.08 10.23 11.84
CA ASP A 115 -11.47 8.84 12.01
C ASP A 115 -11.35 8.06 10.71
N SER A 116 -10.65 6.92 10.78
CA SER A 116 -10.59 5.99 9.68
C SER A 116 -10.50 4.55 10.19
N TYR A 117 -10.79 3.59 9.34
CA TYR A 117 -10.62 2.19 9.68
C TYR A 117 -10.19 1.34 8.48
N ARG A 118 -9.51 0.24 8.81
CA ARG A 118 -9.20 -0.85 7.90
C ARG A 118 -9.71 -2.14 8.53
N ARG A 119 -10.46 -2.93 7.78
CA ARG A 119 -10.92 -4.25 8.23
C ARG A 119 -10.91 -5.22 7.08
N GLY A 120 -10.68 -6.47 7.38
CA GLY A 120 -10.64 -7.46 6.32
C GLY A 120 -10.36 -8.87 6.79
N VAL A 121 -10.18 -9.71 5.79
CA VAL A 121 -9.82 -11.13 5.95
C VAL A 121 -8.60 -11.39 5.07
N GLU A 122 -7.60 -12.02 5.66
CA GLU A 122 -6.41 -12.51 4.98
C GLU A 122 -6.44 -14.03 4.96
N LEU A 123 -6.26 -14.58 3.78
CA LEU A 123 -6.19 -16.03 3.55
C LEU A 123 -4.80 -16.39 3.06
N SER A 124 -4.26 -17.48 3.54
CA SER A 124 -3.01 -18.06 3.04
C SER A 124 -3.09 -19.57 2.93
N ALA A 125 -2.50 -20.12 1.89
CA ALA A 125 -2.40 -21.55 1.68
C ALA A 125 -1.04 -21.89 1.05
N ALA A 126 -0.42 -22.98 1.51
CA ALA A 126 0.75 -23.56 0.90
C ALA A 126 0.63 -25.07 0.93
N TRP A 127 0.77 -25.69 -0.24
CA TRP A 127 0.64 -27.14 -0.41
C TRP A 127 1.83 -27.70 -1.20
N ARG A 128 2.61 -28.55 -0.55
CA ARG A 128 3.64 -29.36 -1.20
C ARG A 128 2.96 -30.60 -1.81
N ALA A 129 2.51 -30.47 -3.06
CA ALA A 129 1.78 -31.53 -3.75
C ALA A 129 2.66 -32.77 -3.97
N THR A 130 3.91 -32.54 -4.33
CA THR A 130 4.93 -33.60 -4.52
C THR A 130 6.28 -33.15 -3.92
N GLY A 131 7.33 -33.99 -4.05
CA GLY A 131 8.70 -33.60 -3.66
C GLY A 131 9.32 -32.54 -4.57
N TRP A 132 8.73 -32.27 -5.72
CA TRP A 132 9.24 -31.35 -6.75
C TRP A 132 8.25 -30.23 -7.12
N PHE A 133 7.05 -30.19 -6.54
CA PHE A 133 6.04 -29.20 -6.84
C PHE A 133 5.34 -28.67 -5.60
N THR A 134 5.35 -27.36 -5.45
CA THR A 134 4.65 -26.63 -4.38
C THR A 134 3.75 -25.56 -4.99
N VAL A 135 2.55 -25.42 -4.43
CA VAL A 135 1.61 -24.34 -4.71
C VAL A 135 1.46 -23.47 -3.46
N GLY A 136 1.57 -22.18 -3.60
CA GLY A 136 1.28 -21.21 -2.55
C GLY A 136 0.31 -20.15 -3.06
N ALA A 137 -0.60 -19.72 -2.22
CA ALA A 137 -1.52 -18.64 -2.52
C ALA A 137 -1.79 -17.80 -1.28
N ASN A 138 -1.99 -16.51 -1.48
CA ASN A 138 -2.56 -15.62 -0.47
C ASN A 138 -3.58 -14.67 -1.10
N ALA A 139 -4.54 -14.23 -0.30
CA ALA A 139 -5.52 -13.24 -0.71
C ALA A 139 -5.94 -12.40 0.50
N THR A 140 -6.05 -11.10 0.31
CA THR A 140 -6.60 -10.16 1.27
C THR A 140 -7.85 -9.52 0.68
N PHE A 141 -8.94 -9.58 1.43
CA PHE A 141 -10.18 -8.86 1.13
C PHE A 141 -10.38 -7.81 2.21
N SER A 142 -10.40 -6.54 1.83
CA SER A 142 -10.39 -5.43 2.77
C SER A 142 -11.45 -4.37 2.48
N GLN A 143 -11.82 -3.68 3.53
CA GLN A 143 -12.58 -2.44 3.48
C GLN A 143 -11.81 -1.37 4.28
N ASN A 144 -11.39 -0.33 3.56
CA ASN A 144 -10.57 0.76 4.08
C ASN A 144 -11.34 2.07 3.89
N ARG A 145 -11.67 2.77 4.98
CA ARG A 145 -12.58 3.92 4.96
C ARG A 145 -12.09 5.06 5.83
N ILE A 146 -12.38 6.28 5.37
CA ILE A 146 -12.35 7.49 6.17
C ILE A 146 -13.80 7.84 6.51
N GLU A 147 -14.07 8.14 7.77
CA GLU A 147 -15.40 8.54 8.25
C GLU A 147 -15.49 10.08 8.23
N ASN A 148 -16.59 10.62 7.74
CA ASN A 148 -16.87 12.07 7.68
C ASN A 148 -15.75 12.86 6.98
N TYR A 149 -15.32 12.37 5.81
CA TYR A 149 -14.26 13.01 5.04
C TYR A 149 -14.75 14.32 4.45
N THR A 150 -13.95 15.35 4.60
CA THR A 150 -14.18 16.68 4.06
C THR A 150 -13.12 16.97 3.01
N HIS A 151 -13.54 17.18 1.77
CA HIS A 151 -12.65 17.53 0.66
C HIS A 151 -12.57 19.03 0.47
N ARG A 152 -11.36 19.57 0.39
CA ARG A 152 -11.11 20.99 0.08
C ARG A 152 -10.70 21.11 -1.38
N VAL A 153 -11.47 21.89 -2.14
CA VAL A 153 -11.19 22.21 -3.54
C VAL A 153 -10.72 23.65 -3.61
N VAL A 154 -9.51 23.86 -4.13
CA VAL A 154 -9.00 25.21 -4.39
C VAL A 154 -9.81 25.82 -5.54
N ASP A 155 -10.30 27.05 -5.37
CA ASP A 155 -11.02 27.80 -6.40
C ASP A 155 -10.29 29.11 -6.69
N TYR A 156 -9.69 29.18 -7.86
CA TYR A 156 -8.92 30.34 -8.31
C TYR A 156 -9.78 31.54 -8.72
N GLY A 157 -11.09 31.34 -8.85
CA GLY A 157 -12.07 32.44 -9.05
C GLY A 157 -12.51 33.12 -7.76
N LEU A 158 -12.18 32.52 -6.59
CA LEU A 158 -12.52 33.08 -5.30
C LEU A 158 -11.31 33.83 -4.70
N THR A 159 -11.53 35.05 -4.26
CA THR A 159 -10.59 35.79 -3.41
C THR A 159 -10.64 35.17 -2.01
N GLY A 160 -9.54 34.64 -1.53
CA GLY A 160 -9.47 33.96 -0.24
C GLY A 160 -8.30 34.38 0.63
N ASP A 161 -8.28 33.84 1.84
CA ASP A 161 -7.28 34.15 2.86
C ASP A 161 -5.93 33.47 2.63
N VAL A 162 -5.81 32.56 1.67
CA VAL A 162 -4.54 31.89 1.37
C VAL A 162 -3.68 32.81 0.53
N ALA A 163 -2.74 33.47 1.16
CA ALA A 163 -1.82 34.44 0.56
C ALA A 163 -2.50 35.56 -0.27
N GLY A 164 -3.82 35.75 -0.12
CA GLY A 164 -4.60 36.80 -0.79
C GLY A 164 -4.88 36.55 -2.28
N TYR A 165 -4.58 35.35 -2.80
CA TYR A 165 -4.68 35.08 -4.24
C TYR A 165 -5.84 34.15 -4.65
N TYR A 166 -6.28 33.22 -3.78
CA TYR A 166 -7.35 32.29 -4.09
C TYR A 166 -8.05 31.77 -2.84
N GLY A 167 -9.29 31.34 -2.99
CA GLY A 167 -10.07 30.70 -1.93
C GLY A 167 -10.15 29.19 -2.12
N TYR A 168 -10.87 28.56 -1.23
CA TYR A 168 -11.27 27.16 -1.38
C TYR A 168 -12.72 26.99 -0.92
N HIS A 169 -13.38 26.01 -1.49
CA HIS A 169 -14.66 25.54 -0.98
C HIS A 169 -14.51 24.13 -0.42
N THR A 170 -15.34 23.83 0.55
CA THR A 170 -15.32 22.57 1.29
C THR A 170 -16.51 21.73 0.88
N VAL A 171 -16.27 20.45 0.58
CA VAL A 171 -17.30 19.49 0.20
C VAL A 171 -17.32 18.34 1.22
N GLU A 172 -18.46 18.20 1.91
CA GLU A 172 -18.69 17.09 2.85
C GLU A 172 -18.97 15.82 2.04
N MET A 173 -18.05 14.87 2.11
CA MET A 173 -18.08 13.62 1.32
C MET A 173 -18.68 12.45 2.09
N GLY A 174 -18.88 12.58 3.41
CA GLY A 174 -19.31 11.48 4.27
C GLY A 174 -18.23 10.39 4.36
N THR A 175 -18.61 9.12 4.23
CA THR A 175 -17.66 7.99 4.34
C THR A 175 -17.07 7.66 2.98
N THR A 176 -15.76 7.88 2.82
CA THR A 176 -15.01 7.64 1.58
C THR A 176 -14.01 6.49 1.71
N ARG A 177 -13.38 6.09 0.61
CA ARG A 177 -12.28 5.11 0.60
C ARG A 177 -10.96 5.81 0.88
N LEU A 178 -10.11 5.12 1.62
CA LEU A 178 -8.71 5.50 1.73
C LEU A 178 -8.02 5.36 0.37
N SER A 179 -7.22 6.36 0.02
CA SER A 179 -6.35 6.32 -1.17
C SER A 179 -5.40 5.12 -1.11
N TYR A 180 -4.97 4.62 -2.26
CA TYR A 180 -4.04 3.49 -2.42
C TYR A 180 -4.41 2.26 -1.57
N SER A 181 -5.71 2.00 -1.43
CA SER A 181 -6.22 0.93 -0.59
C SER A 181 -7.18 0.03 -1.38
N PRO A 182 -6.65 -0.88 -2.23
CA PRO A 182 -7.46 -1.77 -3.03
C PRO A 182 -8.27 -2.72 -2.13
N LYS A 183 -9.46 -3.11 -2.60
CA LYS A 183 -10.33 -4.02 -1.85
C LYS A 183 -9.81 -5.46 -1.84
N THR A 184 -9.06 -5.84 -2.87
CA THR A 184 -8.54 -7.20 -3.03
C THR A 184 -7.11 -7.16 -3.55
N ILE A 185 -6.24 -7.85 -2.84
CA ILE A 185 -4.89 -8.19 -3.29
C ILE A 185 -4.78 -9.70 -3.20
N ALA A 186 -4.28 -10.36 -4.24
CA ALA A 186 -4.05 -11.80 -4.23
C ALA A 186 -2.73 -12.14 -4.94
N ALA A 187 -2.08 -13.22 -4.50
CA ALA A 187 -0.92 -13.76 -5.17
C ALA A 187 -0.99 -15.29 -5.24
N LEU A 188 -0.46 -15.84 -6.32
CA LEU A 188 -0.31 -17.27 -6.57
C LEU A 188 1.15 -17.56 -6.91
N PHE A 189 1.71 -18.59 -6.28
CA PHE A 189 3.04 -19.10 -6.53
C PHE A 189 2.96 -20.56 -6.96
N LEU A 190 3.57 -20.90 -8.09
CA LEU A 190 3.77 -22.26 -8.54
C LEU A 190 5.26 -22.52 -8.63
N ASP A 191 5.76 -23.45 -7.84
CA ASP A 191 7.19 -23.67 -7.65
C ASP A 191 7.55 -25.12 -8.00
N PHE A 192 8.38 -25.29 -9.04
CA PHE A 192 8.86 -26.56 -9.55
C PHE A 192 10.36 -26.68 -9.38
N HIS A 193 10.81 -27.75 -8.72
CA HIS A 193 12.23 -28.10 -8.55
C HIS A 193 12.47 -29.57 -8.89
N HIS A 194 13.19 -29.84 -9.97
CA HIS A 194 13.53 -31.19 -10.33
C HIS A 194 14.91 -31.30 -10.99
N LYS A 195 15.81 -32.09 -10.41
CA LYS A 195 17.14 -32.43 -10.98
C LYS A 195 17.94 -31.19 -11.47
N GLY A 196 17.99 -30.14 -10.65
CA GLY A 196 18.70 -28.91 -10.98
C GLY A 196 17.89 -27.92 -11.84
N PHE A 197 16.74 -28.31 -12.37
CA PHE A 197 15.79 -27.40 -13.01
C PHE A 197 14.87 -26.77 -11.96
N GLU A 198 14.63 -25.48 -12.08
CA GLU A 198 13.73 -24.68 -11.27
C GLU A 198 12.85 -23.83 -12.17
N ALA A 199 11.56 -23.78 -11.88
CA ALA A 199 10.62 -22.88 -12.55
C ALA A 199 9.64 -22.34 -11.50
N VAL A 200 9.61 -21.03 -11.33
CA VAL A 200 8.72 -20.34 -10.39
C VAL A 200 7.86 -19.36 -11.16
N PHE A 201 6.54 -19.59 -11.12
CA PHE A 201 5.53 -18.64 -11.55
C PHE A 201 5.05 -17.85 -10.34
N HIS A 202 5.04 -16.55 -10.46
CA HIS A 202 4.47 -15.65 -9.48
C HIS A 202 3.44 -14.75 -10.17
N THR A 203 2.18 -14.90 -9.80
CA THR A 203 1.09 -14.08 -10.32
C THR A 203 0.53 -13.23 -9.20
N GLN A 204 0.37 -11.93 -9.44
CA GLN A 204 -0.22 -10.97 -8.51
C GLN A 204 -1.42 -10.29 -9.15
N TYR A 205 -2.51 -10.23 -8.40
CA TYR A 205 -3.70 -9.46 -8.72
C TYR A 205 -3.89 -8.33 -7.72
N VAL A 206 -4.19 -7.13 -8.21
CA VAL A 206 -4.58 -5.96 -7.42
C VAL A 206 -5.87 -5.41 -8.02
N SER A 207 -6.91 -5.25 -7.18
CA SER A 207 -8.15 -4.64 -7.62
C SER A 207 -8.01 -3.13 -7.81
N LYS A 208 -8.92 -2.53 -8.56
CA LYS A 208 -8.96 -1.08 -8.75
C LYS A 208 -8.94 -0.31 -7.43
N GLN A 209 -8.28 0.85 -7.43
CA GLN A 209 -8.12 1.71 -6.27
C GLN A 209 -8.06 3.18 -6.69
N TYR A 210 -8.53 4.06 -5.82
CA TYR A 210 -8.37 5.50 -6.01
C TYR A 210 -7.00 5.93 -5.46
N PHE A 211 -6.40 6.94 -6.07
CA PHE A 211 -5.22 7.58 -5.49
C PHE A 211 -5.55 8.88 -4.75
N THR A 212 -6.85 9.23 -4.65
CA THR A 212 -7.37 10.32 -3.82
C THR A 212 -8.39 9.79 -2.80
N ASN A 213 -8.61 10.52 -1.72
CA ASN A 213 -9.55 10.14 -0.65
C ASN A 213 -11.01 10.54 -0.95
N TYR A 214 -11.30 11.23 -2.05
CA TYR A 214 -12.64 11.70 -2.42
C TYR A 214 -13.28 10.90 -3.57
N GLU A 215 -12.80 9.70 -3.82
CA GLU A 215 -13.35 8.69 -4.75
C GLU A 215 -13.65 9.26 -6.16
N ASN A 216 -12.77 10.11 -6.70
CA ASN A 216 -12.93 10.65 -8.05
C ASN A 216 -12.66 9.55 -9.10
N PRO A 217 -13.64 9.23 -9.98
CA PRO A 217 -13.47 8.20 -11.01
C PRO A 217 -12.36 8.50 -12.02
N ASN A 218 -12.02 9.79 -12.22
CA ASN A 218 -10.93 10.22 -13.10
C ASN A 218 -9.53 10.03 -12.45
N MET A 219 -9.49 9.71 -11.15
CA MET A 219 -8.27 9.56 -10.33
C MET A 219 -8.20 8.17 -9.73
N MET A 220 -8.22 7.17 -10.60
CA MET A 220 -8.30 5.77 -10.21
C MET A 220 -7.29 4.95 -11.02
N LEU A 221 -6.67 3.99 -10.35
CA LEU A 221 -5.87 2.94 -10.97
C LEU A 221 -6.77 1.74 -11.25
N ASP A 222 -6.72 1.23 -12.47
CA ASP A 222 -7.46 0.05 -12.86
C ASP A 222 -6.94 -1.22 -12.19
N ALA A 223 -7.76 -2.25 -12.15
CA ALA A 223 -7.34 -3.54 -11.66
C ALA A 223 -6.37 -4.20 -12.64
N TYR A 224 -5.35 -4.85 -12.11
CA TYR A 224 -4.38 -5.55 -12.93
C TYR A 224 -4.01 -6.94 -12.38
N CYS A 225 -3.53 -7.79 -13.29
CA CYS A 225 -2.99 -9.10 -12.97
C CYS A 225 -1.66 -9.28 -13.73
N VAL A 226 -0.57 -9.41 -12.99
CA VAL A 226 0.79 -9.54 -13.58
C VAL A 226 1.41 -10.85 -13.17
N THR A 227 2.01 -11.54 -14.13
CA THR A 227 2.70 -12.81 -13.93
C THR A 227 4.16 -12.68 -14.30
N ASN A 228 5.03 -13.13 -13.41
CA ASN A 228 6.47 -13.26 -13.63
C ASN A 228 6.85 -14.75 -13.66
N LEU A 229 7.83 -15.10 -14.49
CA LEU A 229 8.38 -16.43 -14.60
C LEU A 229 9.89 -16.39 -14.37
N ASN A 230 10.36 -17.15 -13.36
CA ASN A 230 11.76 -17.36 -13.12
C ASN A 230 12.13 -18.81 -13.48
N LEU A 231 13.07 -18.96 -14.39
CA LEU A 231 13.62 -20.26 -14.76
C LEU A 231 15.08 -20.33 -14.33
N ALA A 232 15.51 -21.49 -13.87
CA ALA A 232 16.93 -21.72 -13.66
C ALA A 232 17.31 -23.19 -13.91
N TYR A 233 18.53 -23.39 -14.31
CA TYR A 233 19.13 -24.71 -14.42
C TYR A 233 20.52 -24.71 -13.80
N THR A 234 20.72 -25.60 -12.83
CA THR A 234 21.99 -25.76 -12.11
C THR A 234 22.62 -27.11 -12.46
N PHE A 235 23.87 -27.08 -12.93
CA PHE A 235 24.65 -28.26 -13.26
C PHE A 235 26.08 -28.14 -12.74
N ARG A 236 26.79 -29.27 -12.70
CA ARG A 236 28.21 -29.35 -12.30
C ARG A 236 29.08 -29.47 -13.53
N THR A 237 30.29 -28.93 -13.44
CA THR A 237 31.32 -29.08 -14.49
C THR A 237 32.60 -29.66 -13.87
N ARG A 238 33.59 -29.97 -14.70
CA ARG A 238 34.91 -30.42 -14.22
C ARG A 238 35.72 -29.31 -13.53
N THR A 239 35.47 -28.06 -13.93
CA THR A 239 36.24 -26.89 -13.47
C THR A 239 35.51 -26.02 -12.46
N ALA A 240 34.21 -26.18 -12.33
CA ALA A 240 33.40 -25.45 -11.37
C ALA A 240 32.51 -26.38 -10.57
N ARG A 241 32.36 -26.11 -9.27
CA ARG A 241 31.48 -26.83 -8.36
C ARG A 241 30.03 -26.80 -8.82
N SER A 242 29.58 -25.68 -9.32
CA SER A 242 28.26 -25.54 -9.96
C SER A 242 28.22 -24.32 -10.90
N VAL A 243 27.46 -24.47 -11.96
CA VAL A 243 27.05 -23.38 -12.86
C VAL A 243 25.53 -23.31 -12.83
N ARG A 244 24.99 -22.13 -12.55
CA ARG A 244 23.55 -21.83 -12.57
C ARG A 244 23.29 -20.84 -13.69
N LEU A 245 22.45 -21.22 -14.62
CA LEU A 245 21.90 -20.36 -15.66
C LEU A 245 20.50 -19.92 -15.19
N GLY A 246 20.22 -18.64 -15.17
CA GLY A 246 18.95 -18.10 -14.76
C GLY A 246 18.33 -17.21 -15.85
N LEU A 247 17.02 -17.28 -15.99
CA LEU A 247 16.21 -16.44 -16.87
C LEU A 247 15.01 -15.92 -16.08
N MET A 248 14.87 -14.61 -16.01
CA MET A 248 13.72 -13.91 -15.45
C MET A 248 12.90 -13.32 -16.58
N VAL A 249 11.63 -13.68 -16.69
CA VAL A 249 10.66 -13.08 -17.59
C VAL A 249 9.65 -12.32 -16.74
N ASN A 250 9.77 -11.01 -16.71
CA ASN A 250 8.85 -10.14 -16.00
C ASN A 250 7.68 -9.77 -16.92
N ASN A 251 6.50 -9.67 -16.33
CA ASN A 251 5.28 -9.36 -17.04
C ASN A 251 5.07 -10.28 -18.25
N LEU A 252 5.03 -11.58 -17.98
CA LEU A 252 5.01 -12.66 -19.00
C LEU A 252 3.90 -12.49 -20.04
N PHE A 253 2.74 -11.96 -19.67
CA PHE A 253 1.59 -11.76 -20.55
C PHE A 253 1.50 -10.34 -21.14
N ASN A 254 2.53 -9.52 -20.92
CA ASN A 254 2.61 -8.14 -21.39
C ASN A 254 1.36 -7.31 -21.01
N THR A 255 0.92 -7.44 -19.75
CA THR A 255 -0.21 -6.65 -19.23
C THR A 255 0.20 -5.19 -19.17
N GLU A 256 -0.59 -4.31 -19.77
CA GLU A 256 -0.44 -2.86 -19.62
C GLU A 256 -1.16 -2.45 -18.34
N TYR A 257 -0.43 -1.77 -17.44
CA TYR A 257 -0.97 -1.34 -16.15
C TYR A 257 -0.16 -0.22 -15.52
N GLU A 258 -0.83 0.52 -14.65
CA GLU A 258 -0.25 1.52 -13.78
C GLU A 258 -0.37 1.06 -12.33
N SER A 259 0.71 1.13 -11.57
CA SER A 259 0.72 0.79 -10.14
C SER A 259 0.66 2.01 -9.23
N ASN A 260 0.83 3.20 -9.79
CA ASN A 260 0.85 4.47 -9.08
C ASN A 260 0.30 5.59 -9.97
N GLY A 261 -0.19 6.66 -9.33
CA GLY A 261 -0.65 7.87 -9.96
C GLY A 261 -0.76 8.99 -8.94
N TYR A 262 -0.95 10.20 -9.36
CA TYR A 262 -1.28 11.34 -8.51
C TYR A 262 -2.20 12.28 -9.23
N GLY A 263 -2.91 13.13 -8.48
CA GLY A 263 -3.80 14.10 -9.08
C GLY A 263 -4.51 14.96 -8.05
N TRP A 264 -5.16 15.98 -8.57
CA TRP A 264 -5.94 16.90 -7.76
C TRP A 264 -7.10 17.46 -8.58
N SER A 265 -8.09 17.97 -7.87
CA SER A 265 -9.16 18.79 -8.46
C SER A 265 -8.94 20.24 -8.07
N GLU A 266 -9.19 21.13 -8.99
CA GLU A 266 -9.24 22.58 -8.79
C GLU A 266 -10.49 23.14 -9.43
N ALA A 267 -10.89 24.33 -9.02
CA ALA A 267 -12.03 25.03 -9.61
C ALA A 267 -11.63 26.43 -10.07
N TYR A 268 -12.37 26.94 -11.02
CA TYR A 268 -12.36 28.34 -11.41
C TYR A 268 -13.82 28.81 -11.58
N GLU A 269 -14.22 29.77 -10.74
CA GLU A 269 -15.60 30.25 -10.71
C GLU A 269 -16.67 29.15 -10.66
N GLY A 270 -16.40 28.13 -9.83
CA GLY A 270 -17.29 26.97 -9.62
C GLY A 270 -17.22 25.88 -10.69
N THR A 271 -16.40 26.03 -11.74
CA THR A 271 -16.15 24.97 -12.72
C THR A 271 -14.94 24.15 -12.27
N GLN A 272 -15.18 22.86 -11.95
CA GLN A 272 -14.12 21.95 -11.52
C GLN A 272 -13.38 21.34 -12.70
N THR A 273 -12.05 21.27 -12.57
CA THR A 273 -11.14 20.57 -13.48
C THR A 273 -10.34 19.54 -12.69
N ASP A 274 -10.25 18.34 -13.23
CA ASP A 274 -9.50 17.23 -12.66
C ASP A 274 -8.17 17.04 -13.40
N HIS A 275 -7.08 16.92 -12.64
CA HIS A 275 -5.75 16.60 -13.17
C HIS A 275 -5.33 15.22 -12.64
N ALA A 276 -5.02 14.30 -13.54
CA ALA A 276 -4.59 12.95 -13.21
C ALA A 276 -3.36 12.55 -14.00
N PHE A 277 -2.37 11.99 -13.32
CA PHE A 277 -1.10 11.54 -13.88
C PHE A 277 -0.83 10.12 -13.43
N TYR A 278 -0.32 9.29 -14.34
CA TYR A 278 -0.15 7.88 -14.13
C TYR A 278 1.30 7.47 -14.40
N PHE A 279 1.77 6.44 -13.65
CA PHE A 279 3.10 5.87 -13.82
C PHE A 279 2.98 4.48 -14.45
N PRO A 280 3.12 4.35 -15.78
CA PRO A 280 3.04 3.08 -16.47
C PRO A 280 4.19 2.17 -16.04
N GLN A 281 3.89 0.89 -15.90
CA GLN A 281 4.85 -0.13 -15.54
C GLN A 281 5.51 -0.73 -16.78
N ALA A 282 6.69 -1.34 -16.58
CA ALA A 282 7.45 -1.92 -17.65
C ALA A 282 6.65 -3.04 -18.36
N PRO A 283 6.66 -3.07 -19.70
CA PRO A 283 6.12 -4.16 -20.48
C PRO A 283 6.92 -5.46 -20.25
N LEU A 284 6.59 -6.53 -20.97
CA LEU A 284 7.35 -7.76 -20.93
C LEU A 284 8.85 -7.46 -21.12
N ASN A 285 9.64 -7.91 -20.17
CA ASN A 285 11.09 -7.80 -20.23
C ASN A 285 11.78 -9.07 -19.73
N VAL A 286 12.98 -9.31 -20.20
CA VAL A 286 13.73 -10.52 -19.94
C VAL A 286 15.14 -10.18 -19.43
N LEU A 287 15.54 -10.86 -18.34
CA LEU A 287 16.87 -10.76 -17.77
C LEU A 287 17.49 -12.15 -17.70
N ALA A 288 18.72 -12.28 -18.17
CA ALA A 288 19.49 -13.52 -18.05
C ALA A 288 20.66 -13.32 -17.09
N ASN A 289 20.96 -14.35 -16.29
CA ASN A 289 22.11 -14.35 -15.40
C ASN A 289 22.86 -15.69 -15.41
N VAL A 290 24.15 -15.65 -15.12
CA VAL A 290 25.00 -16.83 -14.94
C VAL A 290 25.74 -16.71 -13.62
N THR A 291 25.63 -17.73 -12.79
CA THR A 291 26.36 -17.80 -11.52
C THR A 291 27.29 -19.00 -11.55
N VAL A 292 28.58 -18.78 -11.34
CA VAL A 292 29.61 -19.85 -11.28
C VAL A 292 30.16 -19.92 -9.86
N LYS A 293 30.16 -21.13 -9.26
CA LYS A 293 30.79 -21.40 -7.96
C LYS A 293 31.96 -22.38 -8.20
N PHE A 294 33.08 -22.01 -7.72
CA PHE A 294 34.30 -22.82 -7.77
C PHE A 294 34.50 -23.68 -6.51
#